data_95866079f845a3949118cbc3e7e4fea6
#
_entry.id   95866079f845a3949118cbc3e7e4fea6
#
_cell.length_a   1.000
_cell.length_b   1.000
_cell.length_c   1.000
_cell.angle_alpha   90.00
_cell.angle_beta   90.00
_cell.angle_gamma   90.00
#
_symmetry.space_group_name_H-M   'P 1'
#
loop_
_entity.id
_entity.type
_entity.pdbx_description
1 polymer ?
#
loop_
_entity_poly.entity_id
_entity_poly.type
_entity_poly.pdbx_seq_one_letter_code
_entity_poly.pdbx_strand_id
1 'polypeptide(L)'
;MSSSAARATNTVPKKKATSSGLSSSAKRIQKELAEINLDPPCNCSAGPKGDNLYEWVSTIMGPRGSPYASGVYFLDITFPPEYPFKPPKIVFRTRIYHCNINNKGQICLDILKDNWSPALTISKVLLSICSLLTDANPYDPLVASIADQYLNDREEHDRIAKDWAK
;
A
#
# COMPACT_ATOMS: atom_id res chain seq x y z
N MET A 1 -54.33 0.53 -2.25
CA MET A 1 -53.73 0.26 -2.03
C MET A 1 -52.79 0.10 -2.12
N SER A 2 -52.50 0.25 -2.11
CA SER A 2 -51.54 0.05 -1.96
C SER A 2 -50.67 -0.03 -1.95
N SER A 3 -50.55 0.29 -1.85
CA SER A 3 -49.63 0.15 -1.61
C SER A 3 -48.83 0.01 -1.62
N SER A 4 -48.87 0.32 -1.51
CA SER A 4 -48.00 0.11 -1.28
C SER A 4 -47.14 -0.01 -1.25
N ALA A 5 -47.37 0.32 -1.19
CA ALA A 5 -46.53 0.11 -0.96
C ALA A 5 -45.67 -0.03 -0.98
N ALA A 6 -45.69 0.21 -0.95
CA ALA A 6 -44.78 -0.06 -0.76
C ALA A 6 -43.83 -0.15 -0.81
N ARG A 7 -43.77 0.13 -0.72
CA ARG A 7 -42.87 -0.08 -0.45
C ARG A 7 -41.88 -0.14 -0.53
N ALA A 8 -42.06 0.07 -0.42
CA ALA A 8 -41.18 -0.10 -0.15
C ALA A 8 -40.30 -0.11 -0.23
N THR A 9 -40.50 0.18 -0.08
CA THR A 9 -39.65 0.08 0.25
C THR A 9 -38.69 -0.02 0.09
N ASN A 10 -38.90 0.29 0.18
CA ASN A 10 -38.04 0.12 0.48
C ASN A 10 -37.10 0.15 0.26
N THR A 11 -37.18 0.43 0.43
CA THR A 11 -36.38 0.32 0.68
C THR A 11 -35.39 0.21 0.64
N VAL A 12 -35.54 0.49 0.81
CA VAL A 12 -34.61 0.28 1.12
C VAL A 12 -33.68 0.15 1.17
N PRO A 13 -33.59 0.36 1.44
CA PRO A 13 -32.70 0.14 1.75
C PRO A 13 -31.82 0.13 1.82
N LYS A 14 -31.72 0.35 2.23
CA LYS A 14 -31.05 0.17 2.65
C LYS A 14 -30.24 0.03 2.96
N LYS A 15 -30.16 0.18 3.35
CA LYS A 15 -29.62 -0.12 3.92
C LYS A 15 -28.90 -0.40 4.28
N LYS A 16 -28.84 -0.20 4.77
CA LYS A 16 -28.33 -0.63 5.41
C LYS A 16 -27.57 -0.61 5.79
N ALA A 17 -27.54 0.03 6.20
CA ALA A 17 -26.86 0.03 6.76
C ALA A 17 -26.28 -0.38 7.57
N THR A 18 -26.26 -0.04 8.12
CA THR A 18 -25.71 -0.75 9.02
C THR A 18 -24.74 -1.70 8.62
N SER A 19 -24.08 -2.23 9.10
CA SER A 19 -23.18 -3.16 8.54
C SER A 19 -23.66 -3.67 7.22
N SER A 20 -24.86 -3.96 7.13
CA SER A 20 -25.44 -4.43 5.90
C SER A 20 -25.42 -3.35 4.81
N GLY A 21 -25.15 -2.11 5.19
CA GLY A 21 -25.05 -1.03 4.24
C GLY A 21 -23.70 -0.88 3.58
N LEU A 22 -22.74 -1.76 3.89
CA LEU A 22 -21.40 -1.66 3.33
C LEU A 22 -21.36 -2.15 1.89
N SER A 23 -20.61 -1.43 1.05
CA SER A 23 -20.32 -1.85 -0.31
C SER A 23 -19.41 -3.08 -0.30
N SER A 24 -19.28 -3.72 -1.47
CA SER A 24 -18.39 -4.87 -1.60
C SER A 24 -16.93 -4.47 -1.37
N SER A 25 -16.53 -3.27 -1.82
CA SER A 25 -15.18 -2.80 -1.58
C SER A 25 -14.93 -2.59 -0.09
N ALA A 26 -15.88 -1.99 0.62
CA ALA A 26 -15.74 -1.76 2.06
C ALA A 26 -15.63 -3.08 2.82
N LYS A 27 -16.43 -4.07 2.45
CA LYS A 27 -16.36 -5.40 3.07
C LYS A 27 -15.01 -6.05 2.84
N ARG A 28 -14.50 -5.95 1.62
CA ARG A 28 -13.18 -6.49 1.28
C ARG A 28 -12.09 -5.81 2.09
N ILE A 29 -12.14 -4.47 2.20
CA ILE A 29 -11.14 -3.71 2.94
C ILE A 29 -11.20 -4.06 4.43
N GLN A 30 -12.40 -4.20 5.00
CA GLN A 30 -12.54 -4.60 6.40
C GLN A 30 -11.99 -5.99 6.65
N LYS A 31 -12.21 -6.90 5.71
CA LYS A 31 -11.67 -8.25 5.82
C LYS A 31 -10.14 -8.23 5.83
N GLU A 32 -9.54 -7.43 4.94
CA GLU A 32 -8.08 -7.33 4.90
C GLU A 32 -7.52 -6.65 6.14
N LEU A 33 -8.24 -5.67 6.69
CA LEU A 33 -7.83 -5.04 7.95
C LEU A 33 -7.78 -6.06 9.09
N ALA A 34 -8.81 -6.90 9.17
CA ALA A 34 -8.84 -7.94 10.20
C ALA A 34 -7.70 -8.93 10.01
N GLU A 35 -7.43 -9.32 8.78
CA GLU A 35 -6.35 -10.25 8.47
C GLU A 35 -4.99 -9.67 8.83
N ILE A 36 -4.76 -8.40 8.51
CA ILE A 36 -3.48 -7.76 8.77
C ILE A 36 -3.25 -7.54 10.27
N ASN A 37 -4.32 -7.26 11.01
CA ASN A 37 -4.23 -7.11 12.47
C ASN A 37 -3.93 -8.45 13.14
N LEU A 38 -4.45 -9.53 12.59
CA LEU A 38 -4.27 -10.86 13.14
C LEU A 38 -2.90 -11.44 12.82
N ASP A 39 -2.41 -11.18 11.60
CA ASP A 39 -1.14 -11.74 11.11
C ASP A 39 -0.45 -10.70 10.23
N PRO A 40 0.16 -9.67 10.85
CA PRO A 40 0.80 -8.61 10.07
C PRO A 40 2.02 -9.12 9.30
N PRO A 41 2.30 -8.54 8.13
CA PRO A 41 3.54 -8.86 7.42
C PRO A 41 4.74 -8.50 8.28
N CYS A 42 5.84 -9.21 8.05
CA CYS A 42 7.06 -8.97 8.81
C CYS A 42 7.50 -7.50 8.70
N ASN A 43 7.73 -6.88 9.84
CA ASN A 43 8.20 -5.50 9.95
C ASN A 43 7.23 -4.44 9.42
N CYS A 44 5.96 -4.80 9.24
CA CYS A 44 4.96 -3.87 8.73
C CYS A 44 3.76 -3.80 9.65
N SER A 45 3.14 -2.62 9.69
CA SER A 45 1.82 -2.45 10.28
C SER A 45 1.01 -1.57 9.35
N ALA A 46 -0.30 -1.68 9.38
CA ALA A 46 -1.16 -0.87 8.54
C ALA A 46 -2.56 -0.79 9.11
N GLY A 47 -3.23 0.32 8.85
CA GLY A 47 -4.61 0.50 9.27
C GLY A 47 -5.13 1.88 8.87
N PRO A 48 -6.43 2.13 9.06
CA PRO A 48 -7.02 3.42 8.74
C PRO A 48 -6.38 4.56 9.53
N LYS A 49 -6.24 5.71 8.87
CA LYS A 49 -5.72 6.91 9.53
C LYS A 49 -6.73 7.52 10.50
N GLY A 50 -8.01 7.40 10.18
CA GLY A 50 -9.09 8.00 10.94
C GLY A 50 -10.38 7.30 10.60
N ASP A 51 -11.44 8.07 10.35
CA ASP A 51 -12.78 7.50 10.15
C ASP A 51 -13.00 6.97 8.74
N ASN A 52 -12.15 7.33 7.78
CA ASN A 52 -12.32 6.88 6.42
C ASN A 52 -11.60 5.56 6.19
N LEU A 53 -12.39 4.50 6.02
CA LEU A 53 -11.89 3.15 5.81
C LEU A 53 -11.01 3.03 4.55
N TYR A 54 -11.17 3.93 3.59
CA TYR A 54 -10.45 3.90 2.32
C TYR A 54 -9.09 4.60 2.36
N GLU A 55 -8.74 5.19 3.50
CA GLU A 55 -7.46 5.87 3.67
C GLU A 55 -6.70 5.27 4.85
N TRP A 56 -5.60 4.62 4.54
CA TRP A 56 -4.77 3.96 5.54
C TRP A 56 -3.39 4.59 5.60
N VAL A 57 -2.71 4.34 6.71
CA VAL A 57 -1.29 4.57 6.85
C VAL A 57 -0.63 3.24 7.16
N SER A 58 0.54 3.02 6.58
CA SER A 58 1.37 1.85 6.88
C SER A 58 2.71 2.32 7.43
N THR A 59 3.27 1.54 8.33
CA THR A 59 4.62 1.73 8.83
C THR A 59 5.44 0.53 8.42
N ILE A 60 6.56 0.77 7.73
CA ILE A 60 7.48 -0.29 7.33
C ILE A 60 8.82 -0.01 7.97
N MET A 61 9.35 -0.99 8.70
CA MET A 61 10.70 -0.93 9.20
C MET A 61 11.63 -1.47 8.11
N GLY A 62 12.70 -0.76 7.84
CA GLY A 62 13.64 -1.18 6.80
C GLY A 62 14.10 -2.61 7.00
N PRO A 63 14.16 -3.41 5.93
CA PRO A 63 14.53 -4.83 6.05
C PRO A 63 15.94 -5.01 6.59
N ARG A 64 16.10 -6.00 7.44
CA ARG A 64 17.42 -6.37 7.98
C ARG A 64 18.33 -6.78 6.82
N GLY A 65 19.56 -6.30 6.86
CA GLY A 65 20.53 -6.60 5.79
C GLY A 65 20.47 -5.65 4.62
N SER A 66 19.50 -4.73 4.59
CA SER A 66 19.44 -3.70 3.56
C SER A 66 20.02 -2.39 4.09
N PRO A 67 20.38 -1.45 3.21
CA PRO A 67 20.84 -0.14 3.67
C PRO A 67 19.75 0.66 4.38
N TYR A 68 18.51 0.21 4.32
CA TYR A 68 17.36 0.86 4.94
C TYR A 68 17.06 0.34 6.34
N ALA A 69 17.86 -0.59 6.85
CA ALA A 69 17.55 -1.36 8.07
C ALA A 69 17.31 -0.50 9.32
N SER A 70 17.95 0.67 9.41
CA SER A 70 17.77 1.54 10.57
C SER A 70 16.59 2.49 10.41
N GLY A 71 15.94 2.50 9.24
CA GLY A 71 14.87 3.44 8.94
C GLY A 71 13.49 2.92 9.28
N VAL A 72 12.58 3.87 9.53
CA VAL A 72 11.16 3.60 9.69
C VAL A 72 10.45 4.46 8.65
N TYR A 73 9.65 3.84 7.81
CA TYR A 73 9.04 4.51 6.66
C TYR A 73 7.53 4.49 6.79
N PHE A 74 6.91 5.65 6.58
CA PHE A 74 5.46 5.80 6.60
C PHE A 74 4.94 5.90 5.17
N LEU A 75 3.90 5.16 4.88
CA LEU A 75 3.28 5.13 3.56
C LEU A 75 1.81 5.50 3.68
N ASP A 76 1.32 6.24 2.70
CA ASP A 76 -0.11 6.51 2.58
C ASP A 76 -0.71 5.53 1.59
N ILE A 77 -1.82 4.91 1.98
CA ILE A 77 -2.54 3.96 1.15
C ILE A 77 -3.95 4.50 0.93
N THR A 78 -4.34 4.63 -0.33
CA THR A 78 -5.69 5.07 -0.68
C THR A 78 -6.33 3.99 -1.53
N PHE A 79 -7.48 3.48 -1.08
CA PHE A 79 -8.22 2.47 -1.84
C PHE A 79 -9.22 3.16 -2.76
N PRO A 80 -9.26 2.77 -4.05
CA PRO A 80 -10.29 3.30 -4.93
C PRO A 80 -11.64 2.65 -4.63
N PRO A 81 -12.75 3.30 -5.01
CA PRO A 81 -14.07 2.71 -4.80
C PRO A 81 -14.22 1.36 -5.51
N GLU A 82 -13.45 1.14 -6.57
CA GLU A 82 -13.47 -0.09 -7.37
C GLU A 82 -12.60 -1.20 -6.79
N TYR A 83 -11.94 -0.96 -5.65
CA TYR A 83 -11.12 -1.99 -5.02
C TYR A 83 -11.97 -3.24 -4.73
N PRO A 84 -11.53 -4.46 -4.97
CA PRO A 84 -10.17 -4.87 -5.35
C PRO A 84 -9.94 -5.01 -6.86
N PHE A 85 -10.84 -4.52 -7.69
CA PHE A 85 -10.70 -4.64 -9.14
C PHE A 85 -9.72 -3.62 -9.72
N LYS A 86 -9.46 -2.55 -8.98
CA LYS A 86 -8.39 -1.61 -9.27
C LYS A 86 -7.42 -1.59 -8.11
N PRO A 87 -6.13 -1.31 -8.38
CA PRO A 87 -5.12 -1.34 -7.32
C PRO A 87 -5.27 -0.18 -6.35
N PRO A 88 -4.77 -0.34 -5.13
CA PRO A 88 -4.66 0.78 -4.21
C PRO A 88 -3.55 1.71 -4.66
N LYS A 89 -3.66 2.98 -4.28
CA LYS A 89 -2.60 3.96 -4.52
C LYS A 89 -1.74 4.00 -3.26
N ILE A 90 -0.44 3.76 -3.42
CA ILE A 90 0.49 3.73 -2.29
C ILE A 90 1.65 4.66 -2.59
N VAL A 91 1.94 5.57 -1.67
CA VAL A 91 3.08 6.47 -1.79
C VAL A 91 3.82 6.52 -0.47
N PHE A 92 5.15 6.65 -0.55
CA PHE A 92 5.98 6.89 0.61
C PHE A 92 5.79 8.33 1.09
N ARG A 93 5.49 8.49 2.36
CA ARG A 93 5.46 9.79 3.00
C ARG A 93 6.85 10.16 3.48
N THR A 94 7.59 9.17 3.96
CA THR A 94 8.98 9.34 4.40
C THR A 94 9.88 9.28 3.17
N ARG A 95 10.81 10.21 3.05
CA ARG A 95 11.75 10.18 1.92
C ARG A 95 12.69 8.98 2.04
N ILE A 96 13.08 8.42 0.91
CA ILE A 96 13.94 7.26 0.84
C ILE A 96 14.83 7.36 -0.39
N TYR A 97 16.07 6.91 -0.27
CA TYR A 97 17.02 6.91 -1.39
C TYR A 97 16.94 5.56 -2.10
N HIS A 98 16.12 5.48 -3.14
CA HIS A 98 15.85 4.22 -3.85
C HIS A 98 15.52 4.52 -5.30
N CYS A 99 16.08 3.74 -6.23
CA CYS A 99 15.89 4.00 -7.66
C CYS A 99 14.45 3.77 -8.15
N ASN A 100 13.66 3.00 -7.43
CA ASN A 100 12.28 2.73 -7.81
C ASN A 100 11.27 3.57 -7.04
N ILE A 101 11.74 4.50 -6.23
CA ILE A 101 10.88 5.40 -5.45
C ILE A 101 11.39 6.82 -5.65
N ASN A 102 10.54 7.69 -6.19
CA ASN A 102 10.97 9.05 -6.49
C ASN A 102 10.78 9.99 -5.30
N ASN A 103 11.12 11.26 -5.49
CA ASN A 103 11.04 12.25 -4.40
C ASN A 103 9.62 12.63 -4.01
N LYS A 104 8.63 12.20 -4.79
CA LYS A 104 7.21 12.36 -4.45
C LYS A 104 6.66 11.15 -3.72
N GLY A 105 7.48 10.14 -3.48
CA GLY A 105 7.07 8.90 -2.84
C GLY A 105 6.39 7.90 -3.76
N GLN A 106 6.33 8.18 -5.04
CA GLN A 106 5.73 7.25 -6.00
C GLN A 106 6.62 6.03 -6.17
N ILE A 107 5.98 4.85 -6.29
CA ILE A 107 6.67 3.57 -6.32
C ILE A 107 6.49 2.94 -7.70
N CYS A 108 7.59 2.50 -8.30
CA CYS A 108 7.54 1.71 -9.52
C CYS A 108 7.51 0.23 -9.14
N LEU A 109 6.32 -0.33 -9.10
CA LEU A 109 6.09 -1.72 -8.73
C LEU A 109 4.95 -2.25 -9.60
N ASP A 110 5.21 -3.30 -10.36
CA ASP A 110 4.29 -3.80 -11.39
C ASP A 110 2.93 -4.23 -10.84
N ILE A 111 2.90 -4.81 -9.64
CA ILE A 111 1.64 -5.24 -9.04
C ILE A 111 0.74 -4.07 -8.62
N LEU A 112 1.28 -2.86 -8.56
CA LEU A 112 0.48 -1.66 -8.30
C LEU A 112 -0.04 -1.04 -9.59
N LYS A 113 0.27 -1.63 -10.74
CA LYS A 113 -0.12 -1.13 -12.05
C LYS A 113 -0.71 -2.26 -12.89
N ASP A 114 0.00 -2.66 -13.94
CA ASP A 114 -0.50 -3.58 -14.95
C ASP A 114 -0.69 -5.00 -14.46
N ASN A 115 0.07 -5.40 -13.45
CA ASN A 115 0.00 -6.77 -12.91
C ASN A 115 -0.85 -6.86 -11.64
N TRP A 116 -1.63 -5.83 -11.35
CA TRP A 116 -2.58 -5.90 -10.25
C TRP A 116 -3.65 -6.94 -10.53
N SER A 117 -4.06 -7.64 -9.49
CA SER A 117 -5.11 -8.66 -9.55
C SER A 117 -5.92 -8.61 -8.27
N PRO A 118 -7.24 -8.88 -8.33
CA PRO A 118 -8.06 -8.96 -7.12
C PRO A 118 -7.62 -10.05 -6.14
N ALA A 119 -6.77 -10.98 -6.57
CA ALA A 119 -6.22 -12.00 -5.68
C ALA A 119 -5.13 -11.44 -4.76
N LEU A 120 -4.59 -10.27 -5.08
CA LEU A 120 -3.60 -9.62 -4.24
C LEU A 120 -4.27 -8.92 -3.07
N THR A 121 -3.57 -8.88 -1.94
CA THR A 121 -4.02 -8.21 -0.72
C THR A 121 -3.02 -7.14 -0.34
N ILE A 122 -3.41 -6.24 0.57
CA ILE A 122 -2.49 -5.24 1.10
C ILE A 122 -1.28 -5.91 1.77
N SER A 123 -1.50 -7.03 2.46
CA SER A 123 -0.38 -7.79 3.05
C SER A 123 0.64 -8.20 2.01
N LYS A 124 0.17 -8.72 0.87
CA LYS A 124 1.08 -9.14 -0.20
C LYS A 124 1.78 -7.96 -0.85
N VAL A 125 1.07 -6.84 -1.01
CA VAL A 125 1.66 -5.63 -1.57
C VAL A 125 2.75 -5.09 -0.64
N LEU A 126 2.50 -5.05 0.66
CA LEU A 126 3.51 -4.58 1.62
C LEU A 126 4.73 -5.49 1.63
N LEU A 127 4.53 -6.81 1.53
CA LEU A 127 5.65 -7.75 1.40
C LEU A 127 6.45 -7.48 0.13
N SER A 128 5.78 -7.18 -0.97
CA SER A 128 6.46 -6.86 -2.24
C SER A 128 7.25 -5.56 -2.14
N ILE A 129 6.74 -4.57 -1.41
CA ILE A 129 7.47 -3.33 -1.18
C ILE A 129 8.72 -3.61 -0.33
N CYS A 130 8.59 -4.43 0.71
CA CYS A 130 9.74 -4.83 1.51
C CYS A 130 10.80 -5.55 0.66
N SER A 131 10.37 -6.41 -0.26
CA SER A 131 11.29 -7.08 -1.17
C SER A 131 11.99 -6.09 -2.08
N LEU A 132 11.26 -5.05 -2.53
CA LEU A 132 11.85 -4.01 -3.37
C LEU A 132 12.91 -3.22 -2.62
N LEU A 133 12.75 -3.04 -1.31
CA LEU A 133 13.76 -2.37 -0.49
C LEU A 133 15.02 -3.23 -0.33
N THR A 134 14.87 -4.55 -0.36
CA THR A 134 16.01 -5.47 -0.28
C THR A 134 16.70 -5.61 -1.64
N ASP A 135 15.91 -5.74 -2.69
CA ASP A 135 16.41 -5.94 -4.06
C ASP A 135 15.74 -4.93 -4.99
N ALA A 136 16.46 -3.85 -5.30
CA ALA A 136 15.97 -2.84 -6.23
C ALA A 136 15.93 -3.39 -7.66
N ASN A 137 15.12 -2.75 -8.50
CA ASN A 137 15.06 -3.06 -9.92
C ASN A 137 15.67 -1.88 -10.69
N PRO A 138 17.00 -1.86 -10.90
CA PRO A 138 17.68 -0.74 -11.54
C PRO A 138 17.43 -0.66 -13.04
N TYR A 139 16.82 -1.67 -13.63
CA TYR A 139 16.55 -1.72 -15.06
C TYR A 139 15.20 -1.12 -15.44
N ASP A 140 14.39 -0.77 -14.44
CA ASP A 140 13.12 -0.05 -14.64
C ASP A 140 12.99 1.03 -13.58
N PRO A 141 13.89 2.03 -13.58
CA PRO A 141 13.97 2.99 -12.49
C PRO A 141 13.03 4.16 -12.68
N LEU A 142 12.68 4.80 -11.55
CA LEU A 142 12.06 6.13 -11.53
C LEU A 142 13.13 7.22 -11.42
N VAL A 143 14.28 6.88 -10.84
CA VAL A 143 15.39 7.83 -10.65
C VAL A 143 16.63 7.22 -11.27
N ALA A 144 16.93 7.62 -12.50
CA ALA A 144 18.01 7.02 -13.29
C ALA A 144 19.38 7.19 -12.61
N SER A 145 19.64 8.33 -12.00
CA SER A 145 20.93 8.58 -11.35
C SER A 145 21.17 7.63 -10.18
N ILE A 146 20.11 7.31 -9.42
CA ILE A 146 20.24 6.36 -8.31
C ILE A 146 20.42 4.95 -8.85
N ALA A 147 19.75 4.60 -9.94
CA ALA A 147 19.90 3.30 -10.57
C ALA A 147 21.32 3.09 -11.09
N ASP A 148 21.88 4.11 -11.72
CA ASP A 148 23.27 4.05 -12.21
C ASP A 148 24.24 3.84 -11.05
N GLN A 149 24.05 4.56 -9.95
CA GLN A 149 24.89 4.41 -8.77
C GLN A 149 24.74 3.03 -8.15
N TYR A 150 23.52 2.51 -8.12
CA TYR A 150 23.23 1.17 -7.60
C TYR A 150 24.01 0.10 -8.39
N LEU A 151 24.08 0.27 -9.70
CA LEU A 151 24.78 -0.69 -10.59
C LEU A 151 26.30 -0.50 -10.59
N ASN A 152 26.77 0.74 -10.55
CA ASN A 152 28.18 1.05 -10.79
C ASN A 152 28.96 1.42 -9.54
N ASP A 153 28.30 1.80 -8.47
CA ASP A 153 28.95 2.17 -7.21
C ASP A 153 28.01 1.86 -6.06
N ARG A 154 27.78 0.58 -5.83
CA ARG A 154 26.87 0.10 -4.82
C ARG A 154 27.26 0.57 -3.42
N GLU A 155 28.55 0.63 -3.15
CA GLU A 155 29.02 1.04 -1.82
C GLU A 155 28.58 2.45 -1.50
N GLU A 156 28.75 3.37 -2.44
CA GLU A 156 28.33 4.75 -2.24
C GLU A 156 26.80 4.87 -2.20
N HIS A 157 26.11 4.12 -3.05
CA HIS A 157 24.64 4.06 -3.03
C HIS A 157 24.16 3.65 -1.64
N ASP A 158 24.72 2.58 -1.11
CA ASP A 158 24.25 2.03 0.17
C ASP A 158 24.61 2.97 1.32
N ARG A 159 25.74 3.67 1.22
CA ARG A 159 26.14 4.66 2.21
C ARG A 159 25.12 5.80 2.29
N ILE A 160 24.73 6.33 1.13
CA ILE A 160 23.75 7.42 1.08
C ILE A 160 22.39 6.95 1.55
N ALA A 161 21.96 5.77 1.10
CA ALA A 161 20.67 5.20 1.49
C ALA A 161 20.60 5.01 3.01
N LYS A 162 21.67 4.51 3.60
CA LYS A 162 21.77 4.32 5.05
C LYS A 162 21.75 5.65 5.79
N ASP A 163 22.43 6.64 5.24
CA ASP A 163 22.48 7.97 5.86
C ASP A 163 21.09 8.62 5.87
N TRP A 164 20.33 8.45 4.79
CA TRP A 164 18.97 8.97 4.72
C TRP A 164 18.01 8.24 5.68
N ALA A 165 18.32 6.99 6.02
CA ALA A 165 17.47 6.17 6.87
C ALA A 165 17.50 6.55 8.35
N LYS A 166 18.47 7.36 8.76
CA LYS A 166 18.61 7.75 10.16
C LYS A 166 17.54 8.71 10.65
#